data_9c7b336ed5561a300167280390e1d83b
#
_entry.id   9c7b336ed5561a300167280390e1d83b
#
_cell.length_a   1.000
_cell.length_b   1.000
_cell.length_c   1.000
_cell.angle_alpha   90.00
_cell.angle_beta   90.00
_cell.angle_gamma   90.00
#
_symmetry.space_group_name_H-M   'P 1'
#
loop_
_entity.id
_entity.type
_entity.pdbx_description
1 polymer ?
#
loop_
_entity_poly.entity_id
_entity_poly.type
_entity_poly.pdbx_seq_one_letter_code
_entity_poly.pdbx_strand_id
1 'polypeptide(L)'
;MAAAVQSARSGARTLLLTPGPWLGGMLSAAGVSAPDGHELSCWQTGLWGQFIRTLASSVPEGLDQNWVSCFGFRPEQAERLLQSWVRAEPLLEWWSGCRLGEIDRRGDRIQTLELECNRKRHRPV
;
A
#
# COMPACT_ATOMS: atom_id res chain seq x y z
N MET A 1 -0.94 3.94 -2.13
CA MET A 1 -1.18 3.27 -0.84
C MET A 1 -0.48 3.98 0.33
N ALA A 2 0.85 4.17 0.34
CA ALA A 2 1.57 4.81 1.46
C ALA A 2 1.00 6.21 1.84
N ALA A 3 0.76 7.07 0.85
CA ALA A 3 0.14 8.38 1.08
C ALA A 3 -1.26 8.27 1.72
N ALA A 4 -2.07 7.29 1.31
CA ALA A 4 -3.40 7.08 1.87
C ALA A 4 -3.35 6.64 3.35
N VAL A 5 -2.46 5.70 3.68
CA VAL A 5 -2.24 5.27 5.07
C VAL A 5 -1.77 6.45 5.93
N GLN A 6 -0.79 7.21 5.46
CA GLN A 6 -0.28 8.36 6.20
C GLN A 6 -1.31 9.48 6.35
N SER A 7 -2.11 9.74 5.33
CA SER A 7 -3.21 10.70 5.38
C SER A 7 -4.23 10.34 6.46
N ALA A 8 -4.65 9.08 6.49
CA ALA A 8 -5.59 8.58 7.51
C ALA A 8 -5.00 8.67 8.93
N ARG A 9 -3.72 8.30 9.11
CA ARG A 9 -3.00 8.43 10.39
C ARG A 9 -2.87 9.88 10.86
N SER A 10 -2.86 10.81 9.92
CA SER A 10 -2.87 12.25 10.22
C SER A 10 -4.26 12.82 10.48
N GLY A 11 -5.29 11.99 10.59
CA GLY A 11 -6.66 12.37 10.93
C GLY A 11 -7.55 12.74 9.73
N ALA A 12 -7.08 12.59 8.49
CA ALA A 12 -7.87 12.89 7.32
C ALA A 12 -8.73 11.68 6.89
N ARG A 13 -10.03 11.93 6.60
CA ARG A 13 -10.88 10.92 5.94
C ARG A 13 -10.36 10.67 4.54
N THR A 14 -9.96 9.45 4.27
CA THR A 14 -9.21 9.09 3.06
C THR A 14 -9.92 7.99 2.29
N LEU A 15 -10.03 8.15 0.98
CA LEU A 15 -10.48 7.11 0.05
C LEU A 15 -9.29 6.67 -0.81
N LEU A 16 -8.96 5.39 -0.75
CA LEU A 16 -7.96 4.76 -1.62
C LEU A 16 -8.67 4.02 -2.76
N LEU A 17 -8.35 4.39 -3.99
CA LEU A 17 -8.85 3.74 -5.20
C LEU A 17 -7.74 2.94 -5.85
N THR A 18 -8.03 1.70 -6.24
CA THR A 18 -7.09 0.88 -7.01
C THR A 18 -7.78 0.21 -8.19
N PRO A 19 -7.12 0.13 -9.37
CA PRO A 19 -7.68 -0.55 -10.53
C PRO A 19 -7.73 -2.07 -10.35
N GLY A 20 -6.79 -2.63 -9.57
CA GLY A 20 -6.72 -4.05 -9.28
C GLY A 20 -7.06 -4.38 -7.82
N PRO A 21 -7.15 -5.69 -7.52
CA PRO A 21 -7.53 -6.16 -6.18
C PRO A 21 -6.36 -6.18 -5.19
N TRP A 22 -5.13 -5.92 -5.63
CA TRP A 22 -3.92 -5.97 -4.81
C TRP A 22 -3.40 -4.58 -4.49
N LEU A 23 -2.89 -4.41 -3.29
CA LEU A 23 -2.17 -3.23 -2.82
C LEU A 23 -0.65 -3.42 -3.00
N GLY A 24 0.09 -2.32 -3.08
CA GLY A 24 1.56 -2.34 -3.08
C GLY A 24 2.21 -2.18 -4.45
N GLY A 25 1.47 -2.33 -5.54
CA GLY A 25 2.00 -2.13 -6.89
C GLY A 25 3.19 -3.03 -7.19
N MET A 26 4.38 -2.45 -7.34
CA MET A 26 5.60 -3.19 -7.65
C MET A 26 5.94 -4.25 -6.61
N LEU A 27 5.77 -3.95 -5.33
CA LEU A 27 6.10 -4.84 -4.23
C LEU A 27 5.19 -6.08 -4.11
N SER A 28 4.09 -6.13 -4.85
CA SER A 28 3.10 -7.20 -4.78
C SER A 28 2.57 -7.59 -6.15
N ALA A 29 1.59 -6.86 -6.68
CA ALA A 29 0.88 -7.21 -7.92
C ALA A 29 1.78 -7.34 -9.15
N ALA A 30 2.86 -6.57 -9.26
CA ALA A 30 3.82 -6.65 -10.33
C ALA A 30 4.96 -7.66 -10.09
N GLY A 31 5.00 -8.32 -8.93
CA GLY A 31 5.94 -9.38 -8.60
C GLY A 31 7.38 -8.94 -8.37
N VAL A 32 7.64 -7.64 -8.20
CA VAL A 32 8.98 -7.13 -7.85
C VAL A 32 9.18 -7.22 -6.34
N SER A 33 9.49 -8.41 -5.87
CA SER A 33 9.60 -8.76 -4.44
C SER A 33 11.04 -8.80 -3.92
N ALA A 34 11.96 -8.18 -4.63
CA ALA A 34 13.35 -7.99 -4.26
C ALA A 34 13.71 -6.50 -4.43
N PRO A 35 13.12 -5.61 -3.60
CA PRO A 35 13.31 -4.18 -3.75
C PRO A 35 14.74 -3.77 -3.42
N ASP A 36 15.25 -2.80 -4.19
CA ASP A 36 16.47 -2.12 -3.84
C ASP A 36 16.28 -1.32 -2.55
N GLY A 37 17.30 -1.26 -1.74
CA GLY A 37 17.24 -0.52 -0.51
C GLY A 37 18.57 -0.48 0.20
N HIS A 38 18.69 0.41 1.18
CA HIS A 38 19.88 0.51 1.99
C HIS A 38 19.79 -0.52 3.12
N GLU A 39 20.81 -1.35 3.26
CA GLU A 39 20.87 -2.45 4.23
C GLU A 39 20.96 -1.95 5.68
N LEU A 40 21.56 -0.78 5.89
CA LEU A 40 21.72 -0.23 7.23
C LEU A 40 20.36 0.15 7.83
N SER A 41 20.08 -0.39 9.00
CA SER A 41 18.81 -0.18 9.72
C SER A 41 18.49 1.29 10.02
N CYS A 42 19.51 2.15 10.13
CA CYS A 42 19.32 3.58 10.35
C CYS A 42 18.60 4.30 9.19
N TRP A 43 18.65 3.74 7.97
CA TRP A 43 17.94 4.27 6.80
C TRP A 43 16.56 3.64 6.59
N GLN A 44 16.23 2.60 7.35
CA GLN A 44 14.94 1.92 7.29
C GLN A 44 13.92 2.63 8.20
N THR A 45 13.52 3.83 7.81
CA THR A 45 12.60 4.67 8.58
C THR A 45 11.21 4.72 7.97
N GLY A 46 10.26 5.33 8.70
CA GLY A 46 8.88 5.55 8.24
C GLY A 46 8.16 4.26 7.86
N LEU A 47 7.28 4.36 6.88
CA LEU A 47 6.49 3.22 6.39
C LEU A 47 7.35 2.12 5.76
N TRP A 48 8.46 2.48 5.11
CA TRP A 48 9.39 1.51 4.57
C TRP A 48 10.01 0.65 5.67
N GLY A 49 10.57 1.28 6.68
CA GLY A 49 11.15 0.54 7.79
C GLY A 49 10.12 -0.28 8.57
N GLN A 50 8.91 0.22 8.74
CA GLN A 50 7.81 -0.55 9.31
C GLN A 50 7.50 -1.79 8.45
N PHE A 51 7.41 -1.63 7.14
CA PHE A 51 7.14 -2.69 6.18
C PHE A 51 8.18 -3.82 6.27
N ILE A 52 9.47 -3.48 6.16
CA ILE A 52 10.56 -4.44 6.20
C ILE A 52 10.63 -5.17 7.54
N ARG A 53 10.55 -4.46 8.67
CA ARG A 53 10.58 -5.09 10.00
C ARG A 53 9.41 -6.02 10.23
N THR A 54 8.21 -5.63 9.80
CA THR A 54 7.02 -6.48 9.97
C THR A 54 7.09 -7.71 9.10
N LEU A 55 7.56 -7.59 7.85
CA LEU A 55 7.79 -8.76 7.00
C LEU A 55 8.84 -9.70 7.60
N ALA A 56 9.98 -9.18 8.01
CA ALA A 56 11.04 -9.97 8.62
C ALA A 56 10.57 -10.75 9.86
N SER A 57 9.71 -10.15 10.69
CA SER A 57 9.16 -10.80 11.88
C SER A 57 7.99 -11.76 11.61
N SER A 58 7.37 -11.66 10.44
CA SER A 58 6.22 -12.50 10.06
C SER A 58 6.60 -13.81 9.36
N VAL A 59 7.86 -13.99 9.01
CA VAL A 59 8.39 -15.19 8.36
C VAL A 59 9.47 -15.81 9.26
N PRO A 60 9.36 -17.09 9.61
CA PRO A 60 10.34 -17.73 10.50
C PRO A 60 11.79 -17.67 9.96
N GLU A 61 11.95 -17.74 8.64
CA GLU A 61 13.23 -17.68 7.96
C GLU A 61 13.76 -16.24 7.78
N GLY A 62 12.92 -15.23 8.07
CA GLY A 62 13.24 -13.82 7.80
C GLY A 62 13.06 -13.44 6.34
N LEU A 63 13.77 -12.40 5.91
CA LEU A 63 13.80 -11.96 4.52
C LEU A 63 14.87 -12.69 3.73
N ASP A 64 14.57 -13.03 2.48
CA ASP A 64 15.53 -13.67 1.59
C ASP A 64 16.63 -12.69 1.19
N GLN A 65 17.87 -13.18 1.22
CA GLN A 65 19.00 -12.50 0.61
C GLN A 65 19.24 -13.10 -0.78
N ASN A 66 19.30 -12.24 -1.76
CA ASN A 66 19.56 -12.61 -3.15
C ASN A 66 20.59 -11.67 -3.79
N TRP A 67 20.90 -11.89 -5.06
CA TRP A 67 21.96 -11.14 -5.75
C TRP A 67 21.74 -9.63 -5.86
N VAL A 68 20.49 -9.19 -5.77
CA VAL A 68 20.10 -7.78 -6.00
C VAL A 68 19.48 -7.11 -4.79
N SER A 69 19.12 -7.88 -3.75
CA SER A 69 18.43 -7.34 -2.58
C SER A 69 18.63 -8.19 -1.34
N CYS A 70 18.77 -7.54 -0.20
CA CYS A 70 18.72 -8.15 1.12
C CYS A 70 17.29 -8.25 1.68
N PHE A 71 16.28 -7.87 0.90
CA PHE A 71 14.90 -7.70 1.34
C PHE A 71 13.92 -8.56 0.53
N GLY A 72 14.36 -9.73 0.05
CA GLY A 72 13.49 -10.62 -0.71
C GLY A 72 12.32 -11.14 0.14
N PHE A 73 11.13 -11.17 -0.45
CA PHE A 73 9.91 -11.69 0.17
C PHE A 73 8.94 -12.20 -0.91
N ARG A 74 7.91 -12.94 -0.49
CA ARG A 74 6.86 -13.37 -1.40
C ARG A 74 5.85 -12.23 -1.62
N PRO A 75 5.43 -11.94 -2.87
CA PRO A 75 4.47 -10.87 -3.17
C PRO A 75 3.18 -10.94 -2.35
N GLU A 76 2.68 -12.14 -2.06
CA GLU A 76 1.47 -12.35 -1.28
C GLU A 76 1.64 -11.97 0.20
N GLN A 77 2.86 -12.06 0.73
CA GLN A 77 3.16 -11.62 2.11
C GLN A 77 3.08 -10.10 2.21
N ALA A 78 3.68 -9.40 1.22
CA ALA A 78 3.57 -7.96 1.10
C ALA A 78 2.12 -7.51 0.97
N GLU A 79 1.35 -8.15 0.08
CA GLU A 79 -0.07 -7.84 -0.12
C GLU A 79 -0.87 -8.00 1.17
N ARG A 80 -0.74 -9.13 1.87
CA ARG A 80 -1.45 -9.36 3.16
C ARG A 80 -1.10 -8.30 4.20
N LEU A 81 0.18 -7.94 4.31
CA LEU A 81 0.62 -6.90 5.24
C LEU A 81 0.01 -5.55 4.88
N LEU A 82 0.06 -5.15 3.61
CA LEU A 82 -0.46 -3.88 3.16
C LEU A 82 -1.99 -3.79 3.31
N GLN A 83 -2.70 -4.89 3.08
CA GLN A 83 -4.13 -4.96 3.38
C GLN A 83 -4.42 -4.81 4.88
N SER A 84 -3.61 -5.44 5.74
CA SER A 84 -3.78 -5.31 7.19
C SER A 84 -3.62 -3.86 7.64
N TRP A 85 -2.68 -3.12 7.08
CA TRP A 85 -2.50 -1.70 7.37
C TRP A 85 -3.71 -0.86 6.95
N VAL A 86 -4.22 -1.09 5.74
CA VAL A 86 -5.39 -0.36 5.26
C VAL A 86 -6.63 -0.65 6.11
N ARG A 87 -6.82 -1.91 6.53
CA ARG A 87 -7.94 -2.30 7.40
C ARG A 87 -7.83 -1.76 8.82
N ALA A 88 -6.61 -1.55 9.31
CA ALA A 88 -6.38 -1.02 10.66
C ALA A 88 -6.66 0.48 10.78
N GLU A 89 -6.81 1.20 9.66
CA GLU A 89 -6.99 2.66 9.67
C GLU A 89 -8.49 3.02 9.57
N PRO A 90 -9.12 3.46 10.66
CA PRO A 90 -10.58 3.70 10.68
C PRO A 90 -11.04 4.84 9.78
N LEU A 91 -10.13 5.74 9.41
CA LEU A 91 -10.39 6.86 8.51
C LEU A 91 -10.06 6.56 7.05
N LEU A 92 -9.64 5.32 6.72
CA LEU A 92 -9.27 4.90 5.39
C LEU A 92 -10.30 3.91 4.82
N GLU A 93 -10.94 4.27 3.74
CA GLU A 93 -11.79 3.36 2.97
C GLU A 93 -11.05 2.96 1.68
N TRP A 94 -11.09 1.68 1.32
CA TRP A 94 -10.46 1.17 0.11
C TRP A 94 -11.50 0.58 -0.85
N TRP A 95 -11.45 1.04 -2.10
CA TRP A 95 -12.25 0.51 -3.19
C TRP A 95 -11.34 -0.05 -4.27
N SER A 96 -11.42 -1.36 -4.50
CA SER A 96 -10.70 -2.03 -5.58
C SER A 96 -11.58 -2.14 -6.84
N GLY A 97 -10.94 -2.31 -8.00
CA GLY A 97 -11.62 -2.38 -9.29
C GLY A 97 -12.19 -1.04 -9.73
N CYS A 98 -11.57 0.05 -9.31
CA CYS A 98 -11.99 1.40 -9.66
C CYS A 98 -10.94 2.11 -10.50
N ARG A 99 -11.38 2.79 -11.54
CA ARG A 99 -10.57 3.70 -12.34
C ARG A 99 -11.10 5.12 -12.20
N LEU A 100 -10.20 6.07 -12.22
CA LEU A 100 -10.53 7.48 -12.25
C LEU A 100 -10.93 7.84 -13.70
N GLY A 101 -12.12 8.42 -13.86
CA GLY A 101 -12.60 9.04 -15.09
C GLY A 101 -12.29 10.54 -15.10
N GLU A 102 -13.30 11.35 -15.30
CA GLU A 102 -13.14 12.80 -15.37
C GLU A 102 -12.97 13.43 -13.98
N ILE A 103 -12.22 14.53 -13.96
CA ILE A 103 -11.99 15.33 -12.76
C ILE A 103 -12.49 16.74 -13.04
N ASP A 104 -13.51 17.19 -12.31
CA ASP A 104 -13.91 18.59 -12.30
C ASP A 104 -13.16 19.35 -11.21
N ARG A 105 -12.52 20.46 -11.60
CA ARG A 105 -11.71 21.29 -10.71
C ARG A 105 -12.08 22.75 -10.83
N ARG A 106 -12.24 23.40 -9.71
CA ARG A 106 -12.44 24.86 -9.63
C ARG A 106 -11.33 25.49 -8.81
N GLY A 107 -10.45 26.22 -9.47
CA GLY A 107 -9.22 26.75 -8.83
C GLY A 107 -8.34 25.60 -8.32
N ASP A 108 -8.01 25.60 -7.05
CA ASP A 108 -7.16 24.61 -6.38
C ASP A 108 -7.96 23.43 -5.81
N ARG A 109 -9.28 23.42 -5.98
CA ARG A 109 -10.16 22.41 -5.38
C ARG A 109 -10.75 21.50 -6.43
N ILE A 110 -10.66 20.20 -6.18
CA ILE A 110 -11.43 19.18 -6.89
C ILE A 110 -12.86 19.26 -6.36
N GLN A 111 -13.82 19.42 -7.28
CA GLN A 111 -15.25 19.49 -6.96
C GLN A 111 -15.89 18.11 -7.05
N THR A 112 -15.63 17.43 -8.15
CA THR A 112 -16.17 16.08 -8.42
C THR A 112 -15.12 15.19 -9.04
N LEU A 113 -15.26 13.90 -8.77
CA LEU A 113 -14.49 12.82 -9.39
C LEU A 113 -15.49 11.84 -10.00
N GLU A 114 -15.36 11.56 -11.27
CA GLU A 114 -16.05 10.46 -11.91
C GLU A 114 -15.26 9.17 -11.71
N LEU A 115 -15.93 8.11 -11.26
CA LEU A 115 -15.31 6.83 -10.97
C LEU A 115 -16.01 5.72 -11.73
N GLU A 116 -15.26 5.00 -12.53
CA GLU A 116 -15.68 3.75 -13.13
C GLU A 116 -15.27 2.59 -12.20
N CYS A 117 -16.24 2.03 -11.49
CA CYS A 117 -15.98 0.96 -10.53
C CYS A 117 -16.73 -0.32 -10.85
N ASN A 118 -15.97 -1.42 -11.01
CA ASN A 118 -16.48 -2.78 -10.97
C ASN A 118 -16.25 -3.31 -9.54
N ARG A 119 -17.20 -3.02 -8.60
CA ARG A 119 -16.94 -2.88 -7.16
C ARG A 119 -16.62 -4.16 -6.41
N LYS A 120 -15.52 -4.10 -5.60
CA LYS A 120 -15.50 -4.70 -4.24
C LYS A 120 -15.13 -3.60 -3.22
N ARG A 121 -16.04 -3.30 -2.28
CA ARG A 121 -15.75 -2.41 -1.13
C ARG A 121 -15.06 -3.23 -0.04
N HIS A 122 -13.93 -2.75 0.43
CA HIS A 122 -13.25 -3.29 1.60
C HIS A 122 -13.42 -2.28 2.74
N ARG A 123 -14.39 -2.52 3.62
CA ARG A 123 -14.57 -1.72 4.84
C ARG A 123 -13.64 -2.24 5.94
N PRO A 124 -13.14 -1.38 6.81
CA PRO A 124 -12.54 -1.81 8.07
C PRO A 124 -13.60 -2.62 8.87
N VAL A 125 -13.16 -3.70 9.48
CA VAL A 125 -13.95 -4.54 10.39
C VAL A 125 -13.97 -3.88 11.76
#